data_b5b82a4f318a1a257b0faaba2861a096
#
_entry.id   b5b82a4f318a1a257b0faaba2861a096
#
_cell.length_a   1.000
_cell.length_b   1.000
_cell.length_c   1.000
_cell.angle_alpha   90.00
_cell.angle_beta   90.00
_cell.angle_gamma   90.00
#
_symmetry.space_group_name_H-M   'P 1'
#
loop_
_entity.id
_entity.type
_entity.pdbx_description
1 polymer ?
#
loop_
_entity_poly.entity_id
_entity_poly.type
_entity_poly.pdbx_seq_one_letter_code
_entity_poly.pdbx_strand_id
1 'polypeptide(L)'
;MRDEPIASSLPPGLAGWSMDTTFEAGERPDLGGVVTTKPLLTGVIEGFYGRAWTHQQRLEMLDWIAGAGMNTFVYGPKDDIKIRARWRETYNAAEAAELRELVEAARARRLNFMVAIAPCLDVVYSEASDLDALKRRLDQLLRLGVTHFALLFDDIPSTMAAADERAFDSFAAAQVYFTNSAFEHLKGQVEHPVVLFCPTEYCAAFAKRDVPGSAYLKTIGEGLDPEIGVFWTGPDIVSKSISADSLREIGRVLRRKPVIWENFHANDYDIRRVMAGPLGGRKAEILGLIDGLVTNPNNEFEANFVPVHTTGAFVRGVDVEAEALAAALPAWQGRFRLAFSGDNQVLGLDELQLLVELNYQPFRQGPEVEALLQKARRLLSEERPDVGAADWQAGHREIIGLRDRIRHLFERMTELENRDLFYAFHPYLWEAREEVTHLVAYLDWLSEAPPKGTEFPDKERIYNFYRRGFSVAVQELLPRDASGKYRHHM
;
A
#
# COMPACT_ATOMS: atom_id res chain seq x y z
N MET A 1 -10.54 34.08 -43.99
CA MET A 1 -10.51 34.24 -42.53
C MET A 1 -9.66 33.07 -42.06
N ARG A 2 -8.58 33.37 -41.36
CA ARG A 2 -7.53 32.41 -41.00
C ARG A 2 -7.90 31.76 -39.69
N ASP A 3 -7.84 30.43 -39.63
CA ASP A 3 -8.00 29.64 -38.41
C ASP A 3 -6.73 29.82 -37.56
N GLU A 4 -6.89 30.39 -36.38
CA GLU A 4 -5.86 30.36 -35.32
C GLU A 4 -6.14 29.16 -34.39
N PRO A 5 -5.10 28.43 -33.94
CA PRO A 5 -5.29 27.33 -33.03
C PRO A 5 -5.48 27.83 -31.58
N ILE A 6 -6.47 27.30 -30.90
CA ILE A 6 -6.75 27.55 -29.48
C ILE A 6 -5.63 26.89 -28.65
N ALA A 7 -4.78 27.74 -28.05
CA ALA A 7 -3.82 27.31 -27.06
C ALA A 7 -4.56 26.95 -25.75
N SER A 8 -4.49 25.70 -25.35
CA SER A 8 -4.94 25.24 -24.04
C SER A 8 -3.96 25.74 -22.97
N SER A 9 -4.43 26.71 -22.18
CA SER A 9 -3.70 27.22 -21.01
C SER A 9 -3.74 26.18 -19.88
N LEU A 10 -2.58 25.63 -19.52
CA LEU A 10 -2.35 24.90 -18.29
C LEU A 10 -2.55 25.85 -17.08
N PRO A 11 -3.11 25.37 -15.96
CA PRO A 11 -3.25 26.20 -14.76
C PRO A 11 -1.88 26.58 -14.20
N PRO A 12 -1.70 27.80 -13.65
CA PRO A 12 -0.42 28.28 -13.12
C PRO A 12 -0.13 27.60 -11.77
N GLY A 13 0.87 26.75 -11.73
CA GLY A 13 1.32 26.10 -10.50
C GLY A 13 2.48 25.12 -10.66
N LEU A 14 2.86 24.76 -11.87
CA LEU A 14 3.91 23.74 -12.13
C LEU A 14 5.18 24.27 -12.83
N ALA A 15 5.37 25.57 -12.92
CA ALA A 15 6.58 26.17 -13.47
C ALA A 15 7.50 26.64 -12.33
N GLY A 16 8.39 25.78 -11.86
CA GLY A 16 9.38 26.17 -10.84
C GLY A 16 10.21 25.04 -10.25
N TRP A 17 10.36 23.90 -10.90
CA TRP A 17 11.24 22.83 -10.45
C TRP A 17 12.44 22.70 -11.40
N SER A 18 13.41 23.57 -11.22
CA SER A 18 14.80 23.36 -11.67
C SER A 18 15.53 22.69 -10.52
N MET A 19 15.62 21.36 -10.51
CA MET A 19 16.57 20.65 -9.68
C MET A 19 17.91 20.60 -10.42
N ASP A 20 18.75 21.60 -10.20
CA ASP A 20 20.19 21.45 -10.31
C ASP A 20 20.71 20.82 -9.01
N THR A 21 20.60 19.50 -8.92
CA THR A 21 21.40 18.69 -8.01
C THR A 21 21.91 17.50 -8.82
N THR A 22 23.09 17.67 -9.38
CA THR A 22 23.98 16.58 -9.78
C THR A 22 24.32 15.80 -8.51
N PHE A 23 23.51 14.83 -8.15
CA PHE A 23 23.92 13.75 -7.26
C PHE A 23 24.80 12.84 -8.09
N GLU A 24 26.11 12.89 -7.84
CA GLU A 24 27.02 11.83 -8.27
C GLU A 24 26.46 10.49 -7.77
N ALA A 25 26.30 9.56 -8.69
CA ALA A 25 25.91 8.19 -8.38
C ALA A 25 26.99 7.60 -7.48
N GLY A 26 26.71 7.55 -6.17
CA GLY A 26 27.55 6.85 -5.22
C GLY A 26 27.71 5.41 -5.67
N GLU A 27 28.96 4.94 -5.74
CA GLU A 27 29.30 3.57 -6.06
C GLU A 27 28.51 2.62 -5.15
N ARG A 28 27.73 1.72 -5.77
CA ARG A 28 27.04 0.65 -5.05
C ARG A 28 28.07 -0.23 -4.35
N PRO A 29 27.90 -0.60 -3.07
CA PRO A 29 28.80 -1.54 -2.44
C PRO A 29 28.78 -2.85 -3.24
N ASP A 30 29.94 -3.33 -3.63
CA ASP A 30 30.16 -4.58 -4.34
C ASP A 30 29.82 -5.75 -3.39
N LEU A 31 28.61 -6.27 -3.46
CA LEU A 31 28.13 -7.44 -2.71
C LEU A 31 28.29 -8.70 -3.57
N GLY A 32 29.45 -8.95 -4.17
CA GLY A 32 29.91 -10.25 -4.72
C GLY A 32 28.82 -11.12 -5.35
N GLY A 33 27.93 -10.57 -6.16
CA GLY A 33 26.85 -11.29 -6.84
C GLY A 33 26.79 -10.88 -8.30
N VAL A 34 26.52 -11.81 -9.18
CA VAL A 34 26.35 -11.62 -10.62
C VAL A 34 25.60 -10.33 -10.91
N VAL A 35 26.28 -9.36 -11.53
CA VAL A 35 25.67 -8.10 -11.99
C VAL A 35 24.60 -8.46 -13.02
N THR A 36 23.35 -8.49 -12.62
CA THR A 36 22.23 -8.53 -13.56
C THR A 36 22.12 -7.16 -14.21
N THR A 37 22.31 -7.07 -15.50
CA THR A 37 22.20 -5.84 -16.31
C THR A 37 20.77 -5.31 -16.42
N LYS A 38 19.78 -6.03 -15.88
CA LYS A 38 18.36 -5.65 -15.93
C LYS A 38 18.03 -4.73 -14.74
N PRO A 39 17.48 -3.51 -14.98
CA PRO A 39 17.07 -2.64 -13.88
C PRO A 39 15.94 -3.28 -13.06
N LEU A 40 15.90 -3.01 -11.74
CA LEU A 40 14.81 -3.44 -10.87
C LEU A 40 13.47 -2.87 -11.39
N LEU A 41 12.45 -3.72 -11.43
CA LEU A 41 11.07 -3.30 -11.69
C LEU A 41 10.50 -2.73 -10.39
N THR A 42 10.28 -1.42 -10.33
CA THR A 42 9.87 -0.72 -9.10
C THR A 42 8.68 0.19 -9.34
N GLY A 43 7.69 0.17 -8.46
CA GLY A 43 6.52 1.01 -8.71
C GLY A 43 5.32 0.73 -7.84
N VAL A 44 4.15 0.93 -8.43
CA VAL A 44 2.85 0.77 -7.79
C VAL A 44 2.02 -0.24 -8.57
N ILE A 45 1.32 -1.11 -7.85
CA ILE A 45 0.28 -1.97 -8.40
C ILE A 45 -1.08 -1.55 -7.84
N GLU A 46 -2.01 -1.16 -8.71
CA GLU A 46 -3.42 -1.02 -8.35
C GLU A 46 -4.04 -2.42 -8.34
N GLY A 47 -3.79 -3.18 -7.26
CA GLY A 47 -4.14 -4.60 -7.17
C GLY A 47 -5.11 -4.94 -6.05
N PHE A 48 -5.59 -3.95 -5.30
CA PHE A 48 -6.47 -4.09 -4.16
C PHE A 48 -7.93 -4.37 -4.55
N TYR A 49 -8.68 -4.93 -3.62
CA TYR A 49 -10.14 -5.03 -3.68
C TYR A 49 -10.79 -3.72 -3.23
N GLY A 50 -12.01 -3.45 -3.72
CA GLY A 50 -12.76 -2.25 -3.39
C GLY A 50 -12.79 -1.25 -4.54
N ARG A 51 -13.12 0.00 -4.22
CA ARG A 51 -13.29 1.04 -5.24
C ARG A 51 -11.98 1.35 -5.94
N ALA A 52 -11.93 1.14 -7.25
CA ALA A 52 -10.80 1.50 -8.09
C ALA A 52 -10.56 3.00 -8.13
N TRP A 53 -9.33 3.42 -8.38
CA TRP A 53 -9.00 4.81 -8.62
C TRP A 53 -9.65 5.33 -9.92
N THR A 54 -9.95 6.61 -9.95
CA THR A 54 -10.44 7.27 -11.15
C THR A 54 -9.32 7.35 -12.21
N HIS A 55 -9.70 7.56 -13.46
CA HIS A 55 -8.76 7.77 -14.55
C HIS A 55 -7.76 8.90 -14.24
N GLN A 56 -8.26 10.03 -13.71
CA GLN A 56 -7.43 11.18 -13.32
C GLN A 56 -6.46 10.84 -12.18
N GLN A 57 -6.89 10.07 -11.18
CA GLN A 57 -6.02 9.61 -10.10
C GLN A 57 -4.91 8.68 -10.62
N ARG A 58 -5.20 7.84 -11.61
CA ARG A 58 -4.16 7.01 -12.26
C ARG A 58 -3.13 7.86 -13.01
N LEU A 59 -3.58 8.87 -13.76
CA LEU A 59 -2.67 9.82 -14.41
C LEU A 59 -1.76 10.51 -13.38
N GLU A 60 -2.31 10.94 -12.25
CA GLU A 60 -1.56 11.56 -11.16
C GLU A 60 -0.60 10.56 -10.47
N MET A 61 -1.02 9.29 -10.31
CA MET A 61 -0.15 8.26 -9.76
C MET A 61 1.09 8.03 -10.64
N LEU A 62 0.97 8.15 -11.95
CA LEU A 62 2.13 8.10 -12.85
C LEU A 62 3.13 9.23 -12.54
N ASP A 63 2.65 10.43 -12.18
CA ASP A 63 3.53 11.53 -11.76
C ASP A 63 4.21 11.22 -10.42
N TRP A 64 3.48 10.65 -9.46
CA TRP A 64 4.06 10.26 -8.17
C TRP A 64 5.12 9.17 -8.32
N ILE A 65 4.86 8.15 -9.15
CA ILE A 65 5.83 7.08 -9.45
C ILE A 65 7.10 7.66 -10.05
N ALA A 66 6.97 8.52 -11.06
CA ALA A 66 8.11 9.16 -11.71
C ALA A 66 8.89 10.07 -10.74
N GLY A 67 8.17 10.92 -9.96
CA GLY A 67 8.75 11.79 -8.94
C GLY A 67 9.44 11.02 -7.80
N ALA A 68 8.94 9.83 -7.45
CA ALA A 68 9.57 8.95 -6.49
C ALA A 68 10.78 8.18 -7.06
N GLY A 69 11.12 8.36 -8.35
CA GLY A 69 12.24 7.67 -9.00
C GLY A 69 12.01 6.18 -9.24
N MET A 70 10.75 5.76 -9.29
CA MET A 70 10.33 4.42 -9.69
C MET A 70 9.98 4.36 -11.19
N ASN A 71 9.75 3.17 -11.74
CA ASN A 71 9.69 2.99 -13.20
C ASN A 71 8.48 2.21 -13.71
N THR A 72 7.51 1.80 -12.86
CA THR A 72 6.44 0.89 -13.29
C THR A 72 5.11 1.22 -12.61
N PHE A 73 4.04 1.23 -13.41
CA PHE A 73 2.67 1.15 -12.92
C PHE A 73 2.03 -0.15 -13.40
N VAL A 74 1.45 -0.92 -12.48
CA VAL A 74 0.72 -2.16 -12.78
C VAL A 74 -0.77 -1.90 -12.65
N TYR A 75 -1.47 -1.92 -13.77
CA TYR A 75 -2.92 -1.80 -13.85
C TYR A 75 -3.56 -3.17 -13.63
N GLY A 76 -4.15 -3.39 -12.48
CA GLY A 76 -4.80 -4.65 -12.10
C GLY A 76 -5.95 -4.47 -11.12
N PRO A 77 -6.79 -3.39 -11.22
CA PRO A 77 -7.86 -3.14 -10.26
C PRO A 77 -8.87 -4.28 -10.28
N LYS A 78 -9.17 -4.85 -9.10
CA LYS A 78 -10.15 -5.94 -8.97
C LYS A 78 -11.58 -5.48 -9.30
N ASP A 79 -11.83 -4.17 -9.28
CA ASP A 79 -13.11 -3.54 -9.68
C ASP A 79 -13.31 -3.49 -11.22
N ASP A 80 -12.23 -3.57 -12.01
CA ASP A 80 -12.34 -3.81 -13.45
C ASP A 80 -12.69 -5.28 -13.69
N ILE A 81 -13.98 -5.52 -13.97
CA ILE A 81 -14.50 -6.88 -14.15
C ILE A 81 -13.81 -7.66 -15.29
N LYS A 82 -13.19 -6.98 -16.26
CA LYS A 82 -12.45 -7.60 -17.36
C LYS A 82 -11.02 -8.00 -16.99
N ILE A 83 -10.54 -7.60 -15.82
CA ILE A 83 -9.30 -8.13 -15.25
C ILE A 83 -9.53 -9.55 -14.72
N ARG A 84 -10.68 -9.83 -14.06
CA ARG A 84 -10.92 -11.09 -13.34
C ARG A 84 -12.20 -11.81 -13.75
N ALA A 85 -13.39 -11.27 -13.42
CA ALA A 85 -14.66 -11.98 -13.57
C ALA A 85 -15.05 -12.23 -15.03
N ARG A 86 -14.70 -11.33 -15.94
CA ARG A 86 -14.94 -11.39 -17.38
C ARG A 86 -13.64 -11.33 -18.18
N TRP A 87 -12.61 -11.96 -17.71
CA TRP A 87 -11.26 -11.87 -18.25
C TRP A 87 -11.15 -12.27 -19.74
N ARG A 88 -12.10 -13.07 -20.25
CA ARG A 88 -12.16 -13.45 -21.67
C ARG A 88 -12.64 -12.33 -22.58
N GLU A 89 -13.34 -11.31 -22.03
CA GLU A 89 -13.90 -10.20 -22.80
C GLU A 89 -12.85 -9.15 -23.12
N THR A 90 -12.82 -8.70 -24.37
CA THR A 90 -11.98 -7.57 -24.77
C THR A 90 -12.60 -6.25 -24.31
N TYR A 91 -11.77 -5.23 -24.14
CA TYR A 91 -12.23 -3.88 -23.90
C TYR A 91 -12.98 -3.35 -25.12
N ASN A 92 -14.09 -2.64 -24.91
CA ASN A 92 -14.76 -1.91 -25.97
C ASN A 92 -13.95 -0.66 -26.39
N ALA A 93 -14.44 0.09 -27.39
CA ALA A 93 -13.71 1.22 -27.95
C ALA A 93 -13.43 2.33 -26.94
N ALA A 94 -14.37 2.63 -26.02
CA ALA A 94 -14.22 3.67 -25.00
C ALA A 94 -13.22 3.23 -23.91
N GLU A 95 -13.38 2.03 -23.36
CA GLU A 95 -12.45 1.45 -22.37
C GLU A 95 -11.02 1.33 -22.94
N ALA A 96 -10.90 0.91 -24.21
CA ALA A 96 -9.62 0.82 -24.89
C ALA A 96 -8.96 2.18 -25.14
N ALA A 97 -9.76 3.23 -25.35
CA ALA A 97 -9.26 4.60 -25.51
C ALA A 97 -8.69 5.13 -24.19
N GLU A 98 -9.42 4.95 -23.07
CA GLU A 98 -8.95 5.33 -21.74
C GLU A 98 -7.65 4.58 -21.35
N LEU A 99 -7.58 3.28 -21.62
CA LEU A 99 -6.38 2.50 -21.32
C LEU A 99 -5.19 2.95 -22.19
N ARG A 100 -5.43 3.28 -23.46
CA ARG A 100 -4.39 3.81 -24.37
C ARG A 100 -3.83 5.14 -23.84
N GLU A 101 -4.69 6.03 -23.35
CA GLU A 101 -4.26 7.31 -22.75
C GLU A 101 -3.30 7.07 -21.59
N LEU A 102 -3.61 6.12 -20.69
CA LEU A 102 -2.73 5.75 -19.57
C LEU A 102 -1.38 5.19 -20.08
N VAL A 103 -1.40 4.34 -21.09
CA VAL A 103 -0.18 3.77 -21.69
C VAL A 103 0.71 4.89 -22.28
N GLU A 104 0.10 5.83 -23.02
CA GLU A 104 0.81 6.97 -23.60
C GLU A 104 1.34 7.93 -22.52
N ALA A 105 0.55 8.20 -21.48
CA ALA A 105 0.93 9.01 -20.34
C ALA A 105 2.10 8.40 -19.55
N ALA A 106 2.10 7.07 -19.35
CA ALA A 106 3.21 6.36 -18.73
C ALA A 106 4.48 6.44 -19.59
N ARG A 107 4.35 6.21 -20.91
CA ARG A 107 5.46 6.31 -21.87
C ARG A 107 6.08 7.72 -21.87
N ALA A 108 5.26 8.77 -21.85
CA ALA A 108 5.73 10.16 -21.80
C ALA A 108 6.59 10.43 -20.53
N ARG A 109 6.33 9.70 -19.44
CA ARG A 109 7.07 9.75 -18.17
C ARG A 109 8.21 8.71 -18.08
N ARG A 110 8.46 7.95 -19.15
CA ARG A 110 9.43 6.84 -19.20
C ARG A 110 9.14 5.75 -18.19
N LEU A 111 7.86 5.51 -17.93
CA LEU A 111 7.38 4.43 -17.07
C LEU A 111 6.94 3.23 -17.90
N ASN A 112 7.14 2.03 -17.36
CA ASN A 112 6.52 0.81 -17.84
C ASN A 112 5.06 0.80 -17.41
N PHE A 113 4.16 0.55 -18.37
CA PHE A 113 2.75 0.31 -18.08
C PHE A 113 2.47 -1.19 -18.23
N MET A 114 2.18 -1.86 -17.14
CA MET A 114 1.87 -3.29 -17.08
C MET A 114 0.37 -3.48 -16.90
N VAL A 115 -0.22 -4.43 -17.63
CA VAL A 115 -1.63 -4.81 -17.45
C VAL A 115 -1.70 -6.20 -16.85
N ALA A 116 -2.46 -6.34 -15.77
CA ALA A 116 -2.76 -7.63 -15.17
C ALA A 116 -3.99 -8.29 -15.80
N ILE A 117 -3.98 -9.61 -15.88
CA ILE A 117 -5.13 -10.44 -16.19
C ILE A 117 -5.17 -11.57 -15.16
N ALA A 118 -6.35 -11.81 -14.56
CA ALA A 118 -6.55 -12.81 -13.52
C ALA A 118 -7.57 -13.86 -13.98
N PRO A 119 -7.20 -14.84 -14.83
CA PRO A 119 -8.12 -15.81 -15.44
C PRO A 119 -8.57 -16.91 -14.47
N CYS A 120 -8.45 -16.69 -13.19
CA CYS A 120 -8.37 -17.71 -12.16
C CYS A 120 -9.71 -18.21 -11.60
N LEU A 121 -10.85 -17.54 -11.85
CA LEU A 121 -12.12 -17.93 -11.23
C LEU A 121 -12.80 -19.11 -11.94
N ASP A 122 -12.66 -19.22 -13.25
CA ASP A 122 -13.41 -20.15 -14.09
C ASP A 122 -12.60 -20.68 -15.26
N VAL A 123 -11.28 -20.53 -15.25
CA VAL A 123 -10.41 -21.03 -16.30
C VAL A 123 -10.36 -22.56 -16.29
N VAL A 124 -10.42 -23.15 -17.49
CA VAL A 124 -10.12 -24.55 -17.71
C VAL A 124 -8.81 -24.61 -18.53
N TYR A 125 -7.73 -24.90 -17.84
CA TYR A 125 -6.36 -24.80 -18.39
C TYR A 125 -6.12 -25.70 -19.59
N SER A 126 -6.80 -26.84 -19.66
CA SER A 126 -6.74 -27.82 -20.76
C SER A 126 -7.59 -27.44 -21.98
N GLU A 127 -8.49 -26.46 -21.84
CA GLU A 127 -9.37 -26.06 -22.94
C GLU A 127 -8.68 -25.02 -23.85
N ALA A 128 -8.53 -25.36 -25.12
CA ALA A 128 -7.92 -24.47 -26.11
C ALA A 128 -8.67 -23.13 -26.22
N SER A 129 -9.98 -23.13 -26.05
CA SER A 129 -10.82 -21.92 -26.10
C SER A 129 -10.43 -20.87 -25.04
N ASP A 130 -10.00 -21.30 -23.87
CA ASP A 130 -9.58 -20.42 -22.77
C ASP A 130 -8.21 -19.81 -23.06
N LEU A 131 -7.27 -20.64 -23.53
CA LEU A 131 -5.97 -20.14 -23.97
C LEU A 131 -6.11 -19.15 -25.14
N ASP A 132 -6.99 -19.45 -26.12
CA ASP A 132 -7.28 -18.55 -27.24
C ASP A 132 -7.95 -17.25 -26.78
N ALA A 133 -8.80 -17.31 -25.76
CA ALA A 133 -9.37 -16.10 -25.16
C ALA A 133 -8.28 -15.23 -24.51
N LEU A 134 -7.35 -15.82 -23.76
CA LEU A 134 -6.20 -15.10 -23.21
C LEU A 134 -5.35 -14.46 -24.32
N LYS A 135 -5.00 -15.21 -25.34
CA LYS A 135 -4.23 -14.70 -26.49
C LYS A 135 -4.91 -13.50 -27.16
N ARG A 136 -6.24 -13.57 -27.41
CA ARG A 136 -7.01 -12.44 -27.96
C ARG A 136 -6.95 -11.20 -27.06
N ARG A 137 -6.98 -11.39 -25.73
CA ARG A 137 -6.82 -10.28 -24.76
C ARG A 137 -5.43 -9.66 -24.87
N LEU A 138 -4.40 -10.48 -24.88
CA LEU A 138 -3.00 -10.04 -25.03
C LEU A 138 -2.81 -9.29 -26.36
N ASP A 139 -3.36 -9.79 -27.45
CA ASP A 139 -3.31 -9.14 -28.78
C ASP A 139 -3.98 -7.76 -28.77
N GLN A 140 -5.11 -7.62 -28.07
CA GLN A 140 -5.75 -6.33 -27.93
C GLN A 140 -4.85 -5.35 -27.16
N LEU A 141 -4.28 -5.77 -26.05
CA LEU A 141 -3.41 -4.95 -25.21
C LEU A 141 -2.13 -4.55 -25.94
N LEU A 142 -1.54 -5.46 -26.72
CA LEU A 142 -0.39 -5.15 -27.59
C LEU A 142 -0.74 -4.02 -28.58
N ARG A 143 -1.93 -4.06 -29.22
CA ARG A 143 -2.38 -2.99 -30.11
C ARG A 143 -2.60 -1.65 -29.42
N LEU A 144 -2.77 -1.64 -28.09
CA LEU A 144 -2.83 -0.42 -27.27
C LEU A 144 -1.44 0.06 -26.86
N GLY A 145 -0.38 -0.69 -27.15
CA GLY A 145 1.00 -0.36 -26.84
C GLY A 145 1.51 -0.94 -25.51
N VAL A 146 0.77 -1.85 -24.89
CA VAL A 146 1.21 -2.58 -23.69
C VAL A 146 2.22 -3.65 -24.09
N THR A 147 3.37 -3.71 -23.41
CA THR A 147 4.41 -4.73 -23.62
C THR A 147 4.76 -5.48 -22.34
N HIS A 148 4.16 -5.08 -21.22
CA HIS A 148 4.37 -5.65 -19.90
C HIS A 148 3.04 -6.24 -19.41
N PHE A 149 3.06 -7.48 -18.95
CA PHE A 149 1.85 -8.21 -18.56
C PHE A 149 2.05 -8.90 -17.21
N ALA A 150 0.97 -9.05 -16.45
CA ALA A 150 0.95 -9.89 -15.26
C ALA A 150 -0.20 -10.90 -15.38
N LEU A 151 0.10 -12.18 -15.14
CA LEU A 151 -0.92 -13.23 -15.01
C LEU A 151 -1.07 -13.57 -13.52
N LEU A 152 -2.27 -13.34 -13.00
CA LEU A 152 -2.53 -13.41 -11.58
C LEU A 152 -3.38 -14.64 -11.25
N PHE A 153 -2.85 -15.53 -10.41
CA PHE A 153 -3.54 -16.72 -9.88
C PHE A 153 -3.65 -16.70 -8.36
N ASP A 154 -3.70 -15.48 -7.82
CA ASP A 154 -3.92 -15.20 -6.40
C ASP A 154 -5.38 -15.41 -5.98
N ASP A 155 -5.58 -15.67 -4.69
CA ASP A 155 -6.90 -15.73 -4.00
C ASP A 155 -7.92 -16.68 -4.65
N ILE A 156 -7.47 -17.88 -5.00
CA ILE A 156 -8.31 -18.94 -5.57
C ILE A 156 -8.12 -20.25 -4.81
N PRO A 157 -9.14 -21.13 -4.84
CA PRO A 157 -8.96 -22.51 -4.40
C PRO A 157 -7.93 -23.23 -5.26
N SER A 158 -7.10 -24.07 -4.66
CA SER A 158 -6.14 -24.92 -5.38
C SER A 158 -6.81 -26.21 -5.94
N THR A 159 -8.00 -26.03 -6.57
CA THR A 159 -8.79 -27.10 -7.17
C THR A 159 -8.81 -26.92 -8.68
N MET A 160 -8.79 -28.02 -9.41
CA MET A 160 -8.86 -28.05 -10.87
C MET A 160 -10.24 -28.53 -11.34
N ALA A 161 -10.61 -28.12 -12.55
CA ALA A 161 -11.72 -28.76 -13.27
C ALA A 161 -11.38 -30.23 -13.57
N ALA A 162 -12.39 -31.09 -13.67
CA ALA A 162 -12.17 -32.51 -13.97
C ALA A 162 -11.45 -32.76 -15.31
N ALA A 163 -11.53 -31.83 -16.26
CA ALA A 163 -10.77 -31.85 -17.50
C ALA A 163 -9.27 -31.65 -17.23
N ASP A 164 -8.93 -30.67 -16.39
CA ASP A 164 -7.57 -30.34 -16.04
C ASP A 164 -6.89 -31.42 -15.19
N GLU A 165 -7.65 -32.04 -14.24
CA GLU A 165 -7.14 -33.19 -13.46
C GLU A 165 -6.73 -34.39 -14.35
N ARG A 166 -7.35 -34.55 -15.52
CA ARG A 166 -6.98 -35.58 -16.50
C ARG A 166 -5.81 -35.19 -17.39
N ALA A 167 -5.60 -33.89 -17.56
CA ALA A 167 -4.64 -33.35 -18.51
C ALA A 167 -3.28 -33.00 -17.88
N PHE A 168 -3.26 -32.72 -16.57
CA PHE A 168 -2.08 -32.23 -15.85
C PHE A 168 -1.82 -33.03 -14.58
N ASP A 169 -0.54 -33.25 -14.29
CA ASP A 169 -0.11 -33.96 -13.08
C ASP A 169 -0.36 -33.17 -11.79
N SER A 170 -0.50 -31.86 -11.88
CA SER A 170 -0.77 -30.97 -10.74
C SER A 170 -1.36 -29.63 -11.15
N PHE A 171 -1.98 -28.95 -10.17
CA PHE A 171 -2.50 -27.59 -10.35
C PHE A 171 -1.39 -26.59 -10.78
N ALA A 172 -0.18 -26.73 -10.21
CA ALA A 172 0.97 -25.93 -10.62
C ALA A 172 1.36 -26.20 -12.08
N ALA A 173 1.35 -27.46 -12.53
CA ALA A 173 1.68 -27.83 -13.91
C ALA A 173 0.68 -27.21 -14.90
N ALA A 174 -0.63 -27.17 -14.55
CA ALA A 174 -1.63 -26.53 -15.37
C ALA A 174 -1.39 -25.01 -15.52
N GLN A 175 -1.07 -24.33 -14.41
CA GLN A 175 -0.75 -22.89 -14.44
C GLN A 175 0.55 -22.59 -15.20
N VAL A 176 1.57 -23.43 -15.06
CA VAL A 176 2.82 -23.35 -15.84
C VAL A 176 2.54 -23.46 -17.33
N TYR A 177 1.79 -24.48 -17.74
CA TYR A 177 1.43 -24.68 -19.16
C TYR A 177 0.73 -23.45 -19.74
N PHE A 178 -0.28 -22.95 -19.03
CA PHE A 178 -1.10 -21.82 -19.47
C PHE A 178 -0.28 -20.52 -19.59
N THR A 179 0.57 -20.28 -18.59
CA THR A 179 1.43 -19.08 -18.54
C THR A 179 2.54 -19.13 -19.59
N ASN A 180 3.24 -20.26 -19.74
CA ASN A 180 4.27 -20.42 -20.77
C ASN A 180 3.68 -20.29 -22.17
N SER A 181 2.47 -20.86 -22.41
CA SER A 181 1.79 -20.74 -23.70
C SER A 181 1.42 -19.30 -24.05
N ALA A 182 1.03 -18.49 -23.04
CA ALA A 182 0.79 -17.07 -23.20
C ALA A 182 2.09 -16.29 -23.49
N PHE A 183 3.17 -16.65 -22.79
CA PHE A 183 4.48 -16.02 -22.97
C PHE A 183 5.07 -16.32 -24.35
N GLU A 184 5.02 -17.56 -24.80
CA GLU A 184 5.44 -17.93 -26.18
C GLU A 184 4.65 -17.18 -27.26
N HIS A 185 3.33 -17.00 -27.05
CA HIS A 185 2.52 -16.20 -27.95
C HIS A 185 3.00 -14.74 -28.02
N LEU A 186 3.35 -14.14 -26.88
CA LEU A 186 3.88 -12.78 -26.80
C LEU A 186 5.27 -12.67 -27.45
N LYS A 187 6.18 -13.63 -27.22
CA LYS A 187 7.51 -13.66 -27.88
C LYS A 187 7.42 -13.71 -29.40
N GLY A 188 6.34 -14.28 -29.93
CA GLY A 188 6.08 -14.27 -31.38
C GLY A 188 5.69 -12.91 -31.95
N GLN A 189 5.36 -11.92 -31.11
CA GLN A 189 4.85 -10.61 -31.52
C GLN A 189 5.68 -9.42 -31.03
N VAL A 190 6.40 -9.58 -29.90
CA VAL A 190 7.22 -8.53 -29.27
C VAL A 190 8.61 -9.09 -28.99
N GLU A 191 9.64 -8.32 -29.29
CA GLU A 191 11.03 -8.75 -29.16
C GLU A 191 11.41 -9.07 -27.70
N HIS A 192 10.91 -8.29 -26.73
CA HIS A 192 11.22 -8.48 -25.31
C HIS A 192 9.97 -8.26 -24.42
N PRO A 193 8.98 -9.18 -24.47
CA PRO A 193 7.81 -9.06 -23.61
C PRO A 193 8.20 -9.29 -22.13
N VAL A 194 7.71 -8.49 -21.24
CA VAL A 194 7.88 -8.71 -19.79
C VAL A 194 6.60 -9.35 -19.26
N VAL A 195 6.74 -10.52 -18.65
CA VAL A 195 5.62 -11.24 -18.03
C VAL A 195 5.96 -11.52 -16.58
N LEU A 196 5.02 -11.18 -15.69
CA LEU A 196 5.05 -11.57 -14.28
C LEU A 196 3.94 -12.58 -14.01
N PHE A 197 4.23 -13.53 -13.15
CA PHE A 197 3.31 -14.56 -12.70
C PHE A 197 3.05 -14.40 -11.20
N CYS A 198 1.80 -14.33 -10.77
CA CYS A 198 1.45 -14.39 -9.36
C CYS A 198 0.96 -15.80 -9.01
N PRO A 199 1.70 -16.57 -8.21
CA PRO A 199 1.31 -17.92 -7.84
C PRO A 199 0.12 -17.92 -6.87
N THR A 200 -0.61 -19.03 -6.78
CA THR A 200 -1.63 -19.23 -5.75
C THR A 200 -1.01 -19.28 -4.35
N GLU A 201 0.17 -19.91 -4.21
CA GLU A 201 0.96 -19.84 -2.98
C GLU A 201 1.94 -18.64 -3.07
N TYR A 202 1.41 -17.41 -2.97
CA TYR A 202 2.20 -16.17 -3.15
C TYR A 202 2.91 -15.68 -1.88
N CYS A 203 2.79 -16.40 -0.75
CA CYS A 203 3.52 -16.12 0.50
C CYS A 203 3.83 -17.42 1.27
N ALA A 204 4.76 -17.33 2.22
CA ALA A 204 5.15 -18.50 3.01
C ALA A 204 3.97 -19.07 3.84
N ALA A 205 3.03 -18.23 4.28
CA ALA A 205 1.85 -18.69 5.01
C ALA A 205 1.00 -19.66 4.16
N PHE A 206 0.83 -19.42 2.86
CA PHE A 206 0.11 -20.31 1.95
C PHE A 206 0.90 -21.58 1.60
N ALA A 207 2.21 -21.51 1.59
CA ALA A 207 3.10 -22.68 1.54
C ALA A 207 3.22 -23.39 2.91
N LYS A 208 2.25 -23.20 3.82
CA LYS A 208 2.22 -23.78 5.18
C LYS A 208 3.49 -23.49 6.00
N ARG A 209 4.17 -22.38 5.71
CA ARG A 209 5.47 -21.97 6.27
C ARG A 209 6.61 -22.97 6.03
N ASP A 210 6.45 -23.81 5.03
CA ASP A 210 7.48 -24.74 4.54
C ASP A 210 7.72 -24.51 3.05
N VAL A 211 8.33 -23.36 2.74
CA VAL A 211 8.63 -22.96 1.35
C VAL A 211 9.47 -24.01 0.63
N PRO A 212 10.56 -24.56 1.22
CA PRO A 212 11.32 -25.62 0.59
C PRO A 212 10.56 -26.95 0.43
N GLY A 213 9.53 -27.21 1.25
CA GLY A 213 8.69 -28.41 1.17
C GLY A 213 7.54 -28.29 0.16
N SER A 214 7.18 -27.08 -0.28
CA SER A 214 6.07 -26.86 -1.22
C SER A 214 6.33 -27.52 -2.57
N ALA A 215 5.54 -28.54 -2.90
CA ALA A 215 5.55 -29.16 -4.23
C ALA A 215 5.05 -28.18 -5.31
N TYR A 216 4.07 -27.32 -4.95
CA TYR A 216 3.54 -26.31 -5.84
C TYR A 216 4.61 -25.31 -6.26
N LEU A 217 5.32 -24.69 -5.31
CA LEU A 217 6.36 -23.70 -5.61
C LEU A 217 7.56 -24.31 -6.35
N LYS A 218 7.92 -25.55 -6.05
CA LYS A 218 8.95 -26.29 -6.81
C LYS A 218 8.56 -26.47 -8.27
N THR A 219 7.33 -26.93 -8.52
CA THR A 219 6.81 -27.09 -9.90
C THR A 219 6.79 -25.76 -10.65
N ILE A 220 6.38 -24.66 -9.99
CA ILE A 220 6.45 -23.31 -10.58
C ILE A 220 7.91 -22.95 -10.92
N GLY A 221 8.84 -23.11 -9.97
CA GLY A 221 10.24 -22.76 -10.17
C GLY A 221 10.94 -23.57 -11.28
N GLU A 222 10.54 -24.82 -11.45
CA GLU A 222 11.09 -25.75 -12.45
C GLU A 222 10.45 -25.60 -13.84
N GLY A 223 9.15 -25.32 -13.86
CA GLY A 223 8.37 -25.39 -15.09
C GLY A 223 8.17 -24.06 -15.81
N LEU A 224 8.13 -22.91 -15.09
CA LEU A 224 7.99 -21.62 -15.75
C LEU A 224 9.24 -21.26 -16.55
N ASP A 225 9.03 -20.68 -17.73
CA ASP A 225 10.10 -20.10 -18.53
C ASP A 225 10.94 -19.15 -17.65
N PRO A 226 12.29 -19.25 -17.67
CA PRO A 226 13.17 -18.48 -16.78
C PRO A 226 13.08 -16.96 -16.95
N GLU A 227 12.56 -16.46 -18.06
CA GLU A 227 12.34 -15.03 -18.31
C GLU A 227 11.07 -14.50 -17.63
N ILE A 228 10.14 -15.35 -17.19
CA ILE A 228 8.93 -14.97 -16.48
C ILE A 228 9.29 -14.67 -15.03
N GLY A 229 9.04 -13.43 -14.58
CA GLY A 229 9.21 -13.04 -13.19
C GLY A 229 8.08 -13.59 -12.31
N VAL A 230 8.34 -13.79 -11.01
CA VAL A 230 7.35 -14.34 -10.07
C VAL A 230 7.11 -13.39 -8.91
N PHE A 231 5.86 -13.07 -8.65
CA PHE A 231 5.45 -12.28 -7.50
C PHE A 231 5.55 -13.06 -6.20
N TRP A 232 5.89 -12.35 -5.13
CA TRP A 232 5.97 -12.86 -3.77
C TRP A 232 5.69 -11.77 -2.75
N THR A 233 4.84 -12.02 -1.75
CA THR A 233 4.51 -11.01 -0.72
C THR A 233 5.34 -11.16 0.56
N GLY A 234 6.19 -12.18 0.64
CA GLY A 234 7.04 -12.46 1.80
C GLY A 234 6.49 -13.55 2.73
N PRO A 235 6.77 -13.48 4.04
CA PRO A 235 6.25 -14.46 5.01
C PRO A 235 4.74 -14.57 5.07
N ASP A 236 4.05 -13.45 4.91
CA ASP A 236 2.58 -13.32 5.03
C ASP A 236 2.00 -12.53 3.85
N ILE A 237 0.67 -12.49 3.73
CA ILE A 237 -0.04 -11.64 2.76
C ILE A 237 0.39 -10.17 2.96
N VAL A 238 0.30 -9.70 4.22
CA VAL A 238 0.85 -8.42 4.66
C VAL A 238 2.01 -8.71 5.59
N SER A 239 3.23 -8.64 5.07
CA SER A 239 4.43 -9.01 5.80
C SER A 239 4.92 -7.89 6.71
N LYS A 240 5.05 -8.14 8.02
CA LYS A 240 5.63 -7.19 8.98
C LYS A 240 7.08 -6.88 8.65
N SER A 241 7.83 -7.89 8.23
CA SER A 241 9.21 -7.76 7.78
C SER A 241 9.51 -8.78 6.69
N ILE A 242 10.45 -8.44 5.79
CA ILE A 242 10.97 -9.35 4.77
C ILE A 242 12.49 -9.41 4.96
N SER A 243 13.01 -10.59 5.32
CA SER A 243 14.43 -10.78 5.58
C SER A 243 15.18 -11.28 4.36
N ALA A 244 16.49 -11.03 4.31
CA ALA A 244 17.37 -11.54 3.27
C ALA A 244 17.36 -13.08 3.21
N ASP A 245 17.26 -13.75 4.36
CA ASP A 245 17.26 -15.23 4.41
C ASP A 245 15.98 -15.80 3.81
N SER A 246 14.82 -15.22 4.11
CA SER A 246 13.54 -15.64 3.50
C SER A 246 13.54 -15.45 1.98
N LEU A 247 14.19 -14.38 1.48
CA LEU A 247 14.32 -14.14 0.04
C LEU A 247 15.30 -15.11 -0.64
N ARG A 248 16.40 -15.45 0.02
CA ARG A 248 17.31 -16.51 -0.48
C ARG A 248 16.62 -17.86 -0.52
N GLU A 249 15.77 -18.16 0.45
CA GLU A 249 15.01 -19.41 0.50
C GLU A 249 14.04 -19.52 -0.67
N ILE A 250 13.14 -18.55 -0.85
CA ILE A 250 12.18 -18.56 -1.96
C ILE A 250 12.88 -18.46 -3.31
N GLY A 251 13.95 -17.67 -3.43
CA GLY A 251 14.73 -17.55 -4.66
C GLY A 251 15.34 -18.87 -5.12
N ARG A 252 15.79 -19.73 -4.17
CA ARG A 252 16.26 -21.08 -4.48
C ARG A 252 15.15 -21.99 -5.00
N VAL A 253 13.96 -21.94 -4.38
CA VAL A 253 12.80 -22.74 -4.78
C VAL A 253 12.28 -22.32 -6.14
N LEU A 254 12.13 -21.02 -6.37
CA LEU A 254 11.67 -20.47 -7.65
C LEU A 254 12.73 -20.48 -8.76
N ARG A 255 14.02 -20.76 -8.40
CA ARG A 255 15.19 -20.69 -9.32
C ARG A 255 15.37 -19.32 -9.98
N ARG A 256 14.87 -18.27 -9.35
CA ARG A 256 14.95 -16.86 -9.77
C ARG A 256 14.70 -15.92 -8.58
N LYS A 257 15.14 -14.69 -8.68
CA LYS A 257 14.80 -13.68 -7.70
C LYS A 257 13.32 -13.35 -7.81
N PRO A 258 12.58 -13.20 -6.68
CA PRO A 258 11.17 -12.80 -6.74
C PRO A 258 11.03 -11.32 -7.06
N VAL A 259 9.86 -10.94 -7.59
CA VAL A 259 9.36 -9.56 -7.59
C VAL A 259 8.45 -9.41 -6.37
N ILE A 260 8.75 -8.47 -5.48
CA ILE A 260 7.94 -8.26 -4.29
C ILE A 260 6.65 -7.51 -4.65
N TRP A 261 5.51 -8.16 -4.36
CA TRP A 261 4.21 -7.50 -4.27
C TRP A 261 4.04 -7.02 -2.83
N GLU A 262 4.27 -5.74 -2.62
CA GLU A 262 4.37 -5.13 -1.29
C GLU A 262 3.01 -4.67 -0.78
N ASN A 263 2.43 -5.41 0.14
CA ASN A 263 1.11 -5.13 0.74
C ASN A 263 1.18 -4.32 2.06
N PHE A 264 2.33 -3.75 2.41
CA PHE A 264 2.50 -3.10 3.71
C PHE A 264 1.49 -1.99 3.97
N HIS A 265 1.09 -1.25 2.94
CA HIS A 265 0.12 -0.17 3.04
C HIS A 265 -1.27 -0.54 2.51
N ALA A 266 -1.50 -1.78 2.08
CA ALA A 266 -2.82 -2.21 1.65
C ALA A 266 -3.82 -2.19 2.81
N ASN A 267 -5.04 -1.68 2.58
CA ASN A 267 -6.09 -1.60 3.60
C ASN A 267 -7.43 -2.21 3.15
N ASP A 268 -7.48 -2.85 2.00
CA ASP A 268 -8.68 -3.49 1.46
C ASP A 268 -9.23 -4.61 2.36
N TYR A 269 -8.38 -5.24 3.16
CA TYR A 269 -8.77 -6.23 4.18
C TYR A 269 -9.24 -5.61 5.50
N ASP A 270 -9.01 -4.33 5.72
CA ASP A 270 -9.46 -3.56 6.90
C ASP A 270 -9.69 -2.08 6.56
N ILE A 271 -10.78 -1.81 5.86
CA ILE A 271 -11.20 -0.46 5.41
C ILE A 271 -11.44 0.55 6.55
N ARG A 272 -11.30 0.12 7.80
CA ARG A 272 -11.40 0.96 9.01
C ARG A 272 -10.07 1.59 9.40
N ARG A 273 -9.08 1.53 8.53
CA ARG A 273 -7.75 2.09 8.72
C ARG A 273 -7.20 2.60 7.40
N VAL A 274 -6.41 3.66 7.45
CA VAL A 274 -5.47 4.04 6.40
C VAL A 274 -4.05 3.99 6.96
N MET A 275 -3.08 3.73 6.10
CA MET A 275 -1.66 3.67 6.43
C MET A 275 -0.94 4.78 5.65
N ALA A 276 -0.66 5.89 6.31
CA ALA A 276 0.01 7.05 5.71
C ALA A 276 1.49 7.20 6.15
N GLY A 277 2.00 6.23 6.90
CA GLY A 277 3.39 6.23 7.36
C GLY A 277 4.38 5.73 6.31
N PRO A 278 5.68 5.80 6.60
CA PRO A 278 6.73 5.33 5.69
C PRO A 278 6.73 3.81 5.56
N LEU A 279 7.30 3.30 4.45
CA LEU A 279 7.58 1.87 4.30
C LEU A 279 8.52 1.41 5.41
N GLY A 280 8.17 0.32 6.10
CA GLY A 280 8.92 -0.21 7.23
C GLY A 280 9.17 -1.71 7.17
N GLY A 281 10.04 -2.21 8.05
CA GLY A 281 10.33 -3.64 8.18
C GLY A 281 11.12 -4.25 7.00
N ARG A 282 11.75 -3.43 6.16
CA ARG A 282 12.63 -3.82 5.05
C ARG A 282 13.99 -3.15 5.24
N LYS A 283 15.05 -3.87 4.87
CA LYS A 283 16.42 -3.37 4.88
C LYS A 283 16.97 -3.34 3.47
N ALA A 284 17.83 -2.35 3.15
CA ALA A 284 18.38 -2.16 1.81
C ALA A 284 19.12 -3.39 1.25
N GLU A 285 19.63 -4.26 2.13
CA GLU A 285 20.29 -5.53 1.74
C GLU A 285 19.43 -6.45 0.88
N ILE A 286 18.08 -6.35 0.98
CA ILE A 286 17.17 -7.19 0.18
C ILE A 286 17.12 -6.78 -1.29
N LEU A 287 17.50 -5.55 -1.64
CA LEU A 287 17.47 -5.06 -3.02
C LEU A 287 18.31 -5.89 -3.98
N GLY A 288 19.40 -6.49 -3.48
CA GLY A 288 20.24 -7.42 -4.25
C GLY A 288 19.61 -8.80 -4.46
N LEU A 289 18.53 -9.14 -3.76
CA LEU A 289 17.89 -10.46 -3.73
C LEU A 289 16.54 -10.52 -4.44
N ILE A 290 16.09 -9.41 -5.02
CA ILE A 290 14.80 -9.27 -5.72
C ILE A 290 15.03 -8.78 -7.15
N ASP A 291 14.11 -9.05 -8.05
CA ASP A 291 14.06 -8.49 -9.41
C ASP A 291 13.13 -7.28 -9.52
N GLY A 292 12.38 -6.99 -8.47
CA GLY A 292 11.52 -5.82 -8.40
C GLY A 292 10.76 -5.71 -7.08
N LEU A 293 10.13 -4.53 -6.88
CA LEU A 293 9.21 -4.26 -5.80
C LEU A 293 8.11 -3.32 -6.29
N VAL A 294 6.87 -3.75 -6.20
CA VAL A 294 5.69 -2.92 -6.50
C VAL A 294 4.80 -2.85 -5.27
N THR A 295 4.51 -1.65 -4.80
CA THR A 295 3.63 -1.45 -3.64
C THR A 295 2.16 -1.51 -4.06
N ASN A 296 1.36 -2.30 -3.34
CA ASN A 296 -0.09 -2.32 -3.37
C ASN A 296 -0.58 -1.45 -2.21
N PRO A 297 -1.03 -0.21 -2.47
CA PRO A 297 -1.24 0.79 -1.43
C PRO A 297 -2.68 0.80 -0.90
N ASN A 298 -3.04 1.86 -0.12
CA ASN A 298 -4.41 2.06 0.33
C ASN A 298 -5.39 2.27 -0.83
N ASN A 299 -6.66 1.92 -0.61
CA ASN A 299 -7.76 2.26 -1.52
C ASN A 299 -7.93 3.77 -1.66
N GLU A 300 -7.77 4.51 -0.55
CA GLU A 300 -7.84 5.97 -0.50
C GLU A 300 -6.62 6.58 -1.21
N PHE A 301 -6.83 7.06 -2.43
CA PHE A 301 -5.76 7.58 -3.29
C PHE A 301 -4.87 8.59 -2.56
N GLU A 302 -5.46 9.57 -1.89
CA GLU A 302 -4.74 10.67 -1.24
C GLU A 302 -3.85 10.23 -0.07
N ALA A 303 -4.15 9.10 0.57
CA ALA A 303 -3.34 8.57 1.65
C ALA A 303 -2.00 7.95 1.18
N ASN A 304 -1.83 7.78 -0.13
CA ASN A 304 -0.72 7.03 -0.70
C ASN A 304 0.52 7.87 -1.03
N PHE A 305 0.48 9.18 -0.86
CA PHE A 305 1.63 10.03 -1.22
C PHE A 305 2.91 9.62 -0.47
N VAL A 306 2.85 9.58 0.87
CA VAL A 306 4.00 9.18 1.71
C VAL A 306 4.41 7.71 1.45
N PRO A 307 3.47 6.72 1.46
CA PRO A 307 3.77 5.35 1.06
C PRO A 307 4.55 5.22 -0.25
N VAL A 308 4.10 5.87 -1.32
CA VAL A 308 4.75 5.81 -2.64
C VAL A 308 6.15 6.45 -2.62
N HIS A 309 6.28 7.64 -2.03
CA HIS A 309 7.56 8.34 -1.99
C HIS A 309 8.60 7.64 -1.11
N THR A 310 8.18 7.07 0.02
CA THR A 310 9.09 6.32 0.90
C THR A 310 9.46 4.95 0.32
N THR A 311 8.56 4.31 -0.44
CA THR A 311 8.90 3.14 -1.25
C THR A 311 9.94 3.48 -2.31
N GLY A 312 9.76 4.61 -3.01
CA GLY A 312 10.76 5.13 -3.94
C GLY A 312 12.11 5.44 -3.29
N ALA A 313 12.11 6.02 -2.09
CA ALA A 313 13.34 6.22 -1.32
C ALA A 313 14.02 4.89 -0.96
N PHE A 314 13.25 3.90 -0.51
CA PHE A 314 13.75 2.57 -0.18
C PHE A 314 14.43 1.88 -1.38
N VAL A 315 13.82 1.87 -2.55
CA VAL A 315 14.41 1.22 -3.73
C VAL A 315 15.67 1.93 -4.25
N ARG A 316 15.92 3.17 -3.79
CA ARG A 316 17.18 3.88 -3.99
C ARG A 316 18.20 3.67 -2.86
N GLY A 317 17.89 2.83 -1.86
CA GLY A 317 18.78 2.46 -0.77
C GLY A 317 18.58 3.23 0.53
N VAL A 318 17.57 4.10 0.65
CA VAL A 318 17.24 4.79 1.90
C VAL A 318 16.31 3.90 2.73
N ASP A 319 16.82 3.25 3.77
CA ASP A 319 16.07 2.34 4.63
C ASP A 319 15.86 2.87 6.06
N VAL A 320 16.10 4.16 6.27
CA VAL A 320 15.81 4.87 7.52
C VAL A 320 14.45 5.57 7.39
N GLU A 321 13.43 5.01 8.04
CA GLU A 321 12.03 5.45 7.92
C GLU A 321 11.83 6.94 8.24
N ALA A 322 12.47 7.44 9.29
CA ALA A 322 12.36 8.86 9.70
C ALA A 322 12.95 9.80 8.63
N GLU A 323 14.05 9.41 7.99
CA GLU A 323 14.68 10.18 6.91
C GLU A 323 13.80 10.22 5.66
N ALA A 324 13.26 9.05 5.25
CA ALA A 324 12.36 8.94 4.13
C ALA A 324 11.06 9.74 4.34
N LEU A 325 10.50 9.72 5.57
CA LEU A 325 9.31 10.50 5.93
C LEU A 325 9.61 12.00 5.90
N ALA A 326 10.71 12.44 6.52
CA ALA A 326 11.09 13.85 6.55
C ALA A 326 11.29 14.44 5.16
N ALA A 327 11.74 13.62 4.20
CA ALA A 327 11.87 14.03 2.79
C ALA A 327 10.51 14.07 2.05
N ALA A 328 9.56 13.21 2.40
CA ALA A 328 8.27 13.14 1.73
C ALA A 328 7.29 14.25 2.16
N LEU A 329 7.28 14.66 3.45
CA LEU A 329 6.30 15.61 3.99
C LEU A 329 6.30 16.98 3.31
N PRO A 330 7.44 17.64 3.04
CA PRO A 330 7.44 18.92 2.34
C PRO A 330 6.86 18.84 0.92
N ALA A 331 7.10 17.73 0.22
CA ALA A 331 6.55 17.50 -1.11
C ALA A 331 5.02 17.26 -1.07
N TRP A 332 4.51 16.67 0.00
CA TRP A 332 3.08 16.44 0.18
C TRP A 332 2.32 17.69 0.61
N GLN A 333 2.99 18.64 1.28
CA GLN A 333 2.38 19.82 1.92
C GLN A 333 1.53 20.66 0.96
N GLY A 334 1.94 20.80 -0.29
CA GLY A 334 1.23 21.60 -1.29
C GLY A 334 -0.21 21.11 -1.59
N ARG A 335 -0.56 19.88 -1.21
CA ARG A 335 -1.92 19.32 -1.37
C ARG A 335 -2.87 19.75 -0.27
N PHE A 336 -2.38 20.32 0.83
CA PHE A 336 -3.13 20.71 2.03
C PHE A 336 -3.44 22.20 2.05
N ARG A 337 -3.89 22.75 0.92
CA ARG A 337 -4.30 24.14 0.82
C ARG A 337 -5.63 24.37 1.54
N LEU A 338 -5.75 25.51 2.23
CA LEU A 338 -6.90 25.89 3.03
C LEU A 338 -7.75 26.93 2.29
N ALA A 339 -9.06 26.70 2.21
CA ALA A 339 -9.99 27.55 1.47
C ALA A 339 -10.27 28.92 2.13
N PHE A 340 -10.19 29.00 3.47
CA PHE A 340 -10.64 30.18 4.21
C PHE A 340 -9.52 31.06 4.76
N SER A 341 -8.28 30.66 4.64
CA SER A 341 -7.16 31.30 5.36
C SER A 341 -6.33 32.27 4.51
N GLY A 342 -6.83 32.72 3.36
CA GLY A 342 -6.12 33.64 2.44
C GLY A 342 -5.14 32.95 1.50
N ASP A 343 -4.60 33.71 0.56
CA ASP A 343 -3.72 33.17 -0.49
C ASP A 343 -2.50 32.43 0.10
N ASN A 344 -2.34 31.15 -0.29
CA ASN A 344 -1.22 30.27 0.02
C ASN A 344 -1.11 29.67 1.44
N GLN A 345 -2.15 29.68 2.25
CA GLN A 345 -2.08 28.91 3.50
C GLN A 345 -2.24 27.42 3.24
N VAL A 346 -1.33 26.64 3.84
CA VAL A 346 -1.31 25.19 3.85
C VAL A 346 -1.19 24.70 5.28
N LEU A 347 -1.49 23.43 5.55
CA LEU A 347 -1.16 22.83 6.86
C LEU A 347 0.36 22.88 7.12
N GLY A 348 0.72 23.07 8.40
CA GLY A 348 2.11 23.03 8.84
C GLY A 348 2.73 21.63 8.74
N LEU A 349 4.06 21.54 8.67
CA LEU A 349 4.74 20.23 8.65
C LEU A 349 4.54 19.45 9.94
N ASP A 350 4.39 20.11 11.08
CA ASP A 350 4.06 19.52 12.38
C ASP A 350 2.64 18.92 12.40
N GLU A 351 1.69 19.59 11.74
CA GLU A 351 0.32 19.06 11.56
C GLU A 351 0.32 17.83 10.64
N LEU A 352 1.09 17.87 9.55
CA LEU A 352 1.25 16.71 8.65
C LEU A 352 1.97 15.55 9.34
N GLN A 353 2.99 15.83 10.14
CA GLN A 353 3.66 14.82 10.96
C GLN A 353 2.65 14.17 11.91
N LEU A 354 1.82 14.94 12.60
CA LEU A 354 0.78 14.40 13.49
C LEU A 354 -0.24 13.56 12.71
N LEU A 355 -0.68 14.00 11.52
CA LEU A 355 -1.59 13.23 10.67
C LEU A 355 -1.02 11.86 10.33
N VAL A 356 0.26 11.80 9.97
CA VAL A 356 0.98 10.55 9.68
C VAL A 356 1.14 9.70 10.94
N GLU A 357 1.53 10.29 12.07
CA GLU A 357 1.70 9.60 13.36
C GLU A 357 0.43 8.87 13.82
N LEU A 358 -0.74 9.48 13.60
CA LEU A 358 -2.05 8.91 13.94
C LEU A 358 -2.46 7.76 12.99
N ASN A 359 -1.95 7.77 11.75
CA ASN A 359 -2.27 6.81 10.68
C ASN A 359 -1.01 6.11 10.16
N TYR A 360 -0.15 5.64 11.05
CA TYR A 360 1.24 5.35 10.73
C TYR A 360 1.42 4.09 9.88
N GLN A 361 1.39 2.93 10.48
CA GLN A 361 1.72 1.66 9.84
C GLN A 361 0.77 0.53 10.32
N PRO A 362 0.69 -0.60 9.60
CA PRO A 362 -0.23 -1.67 9.98
C PRO A 362 0.10 -2.31 11.34
N PHE A 363 1.36 -2.29 11.78
CA PHE A 363 1.83 -3.06 12.92
C PHE A 363 2.25 -2.21 14.11
N ARG A 364 2.30 -0.88 13.99
CA ARG A 364 2.69 0.04 15.07
C ARG A 364 2.14 1.44 14.85
N GLN A 365 2.05 2.19 15.93
CA GLN A 365 1.77 3.62 15.92
C GLN A 365 3.01 4.42 15.52
N GLY A 366 2.83 5.70 15.19
CA GLY A 366 3.93 6.62 15.02
C GLY A 366 4.73 6.81 16.32
N PRO A 367 6.04 7.08 16.22
CA PRO A 367 6.92 7.12 17.42
C PRO A 367 6.50 8.11 18.48
N GLU A 368 6.08 9.33 18.10
CA GLU A 368 5.63 10.36 19.06
C GLU A 368 4.34 9.93 19.77
N VAL A 369 3.38 9.49 18.97
CA VAL A 369 2.08 9.03 19.46
C VAL A 369 2.23 7.79 20.35
N GLU A 370 3.09 6.83 19.99
CA GLU A 370 3.36 5.66 20.83
C GLU A 370 4.00 6.07 22.17
N ALA A 371 4.92 7.03 22.16
CA ALA A 371 5.51 7.54 23.42
C ALA A 371 4.45 8.15 24.33
N LEU A 372 3.49 8.89 23.80
CA LEU A 372 2.37 9.47 24.56
C LEU A 372 1.39 8.38 25.05
N LEU A 373 1.10 7.36 24.26
CA LEU A 373 0.30 6.21 24.69
C LEU A 373 0.99 5.43 25.84
N GLN A 374 2.30 5.23 25.75
CA GLN A 374 3.06 4.61 26.84
C GLN A 374 3.02 5.46 28.13
N LYS A 375 3.06 6.79 27.98
CA LYS A 375 2.89 7.71 29.11
C LYS A 375 1.49 7.57 29.71
N ALA A 376 0.44 7.58 28.90
CA ALA A 376 -0.93 7.37 29.36
C ALA A 376 -1.09 6.02 30.09
N ARG A 377 -0.50 4.94 29.58
CA ARG A 377 -0.48 3.64 30.27
C ARG A 377 0.15 3.73 31.65
N ARG A 378 1.26 4.47 31.83
CA ARG A 378 1.87 4.68 33.12
C ARG A 378 0.98 5.47 34.07
N LEU A 379 0.32 6.54 33.62
CA LEU A 379 -0.62 7.32 34.44
C LEU A 379 -1.78 6.47 34.97
N LEU A 380 -2.16 5.42 34.23
CA LEU A 380 -3.29 4.54 34.51
C LEU A 380 -2.88 3.19 35.11
N SER A 381 -1.57 2.94 35.34
CA SER A 381 -1.07 1.62 35.78
C SER A 381 -1.29 1.32 37.25
N GLU A 382 -1.51 2.33 38.09
CA GLU A 382 -1.73 2.18 39.53
C GLU A 382 -3.22 2.25 39.83
N GLU A 383 -3.70 1.40 40.73
CA GLU A 383 -5.08 1.44 41.25
C GLU A 383 -5.46 2.79 41.84
N ARG A 384 -4.48 3.48 42.41
CA ARG A 384 -4.59 4.83 42.99
C ARG A 384 -3.35 5.64 42.65
N PRO A 385 -3.34 6.27 41.47
CA PRO A 385 -2.20 7.10 41.10
C PRO A 385 -2.10 8.28 42.10
N ASP A 386 -0.87 8.62 42.47
CA ASP A 386 -0.62 9.90 43.15
C ASP A 386 -0.80 11.04 42.16
N VAL A 387 -2.05 11.46 41.99
CA VAL A 387 -2.43 12.54 41.05
C VAL A 387 -1.78 13.89 41.42
N GLY A 388 -1.26 14.04 42.65
CA GLY A 388 -0.49 15.21 43.09
C GLY A 388 0.98 15.16 42.66
N ALA A 389 1.50 13.99 42.29
CA ALA A 389 2.88 13.84 41.86
C ALA A 389 3.21 14.69 40.61
N ALA A 390 4.39 15.32 40.64
CA ALA A 390 4.80 16.20 39.53
C ALA A 390 4.84 15.47 38.18
N ASP A 391 5.28 14.22 38.16
CA ASP A 391 5.35 13.38 36.93
C ASP A 391 3.95 13.01 36.40
N TRP A 392 2.99 12.71 37.30
CA TRP A 392 1.61 12.46 36.91
C TRP A 392 1.01 13.70 36.27
N GLN A 393 1.14 14.88 36.94
CA GLN A 393 0.65 16.15 36.43
C GLN A 393 1.31 16.55 35.08
N ALA A 394 2.61 16.28 34.92
CA ALA A 394 3.30 16.53 33.66
C ALA A 394 2.77 15.64 32.52
N GLY A 395 2.62 14.34 32.79
CA GLY A 395 2.07 13.39 31.84
C GLY A 395 0.64 13.73 31.42
N HIS A 396 -0.21 14.09 32.39
CA HIS A 396 -1.60 14.51 32.11
C HIS A 396 -1.63 15.73 31.17
N ARG A 397 -0.81 16.79 31.44
CA ARG A 397 -0.71 17.95 30.55
C ARG A 397 -0.26 17.60 29.14
N GLU A 398 0.62 16.63 28.95
CA GLU A 398 1.04 16.20 27.63
C GLU A 398 -0.09 15.50 26.84
N ILE A 399 -0.92 14.70 27.53
CA ILE A 399 -2.10 14.07 26.89
C ILE A 399 -3.14 15.14 26.53
N ILE A 400 -3.35 16.17 27.39
CA ILE A 400 -4.17 17.34 27.06
C ILE A 400 -3.62 18.03 25.79
N GLY A 401 -2.30 18.23 25.73
CA GLY A 401 -1.65 18.82 24.55
C GLY A 401 -1.87 18.02 23.26
N LEU A 402 -1.84 16.69 23.34
CA LEU A 402 -2.16 15.83 22.19
C LEU A 402 -3.61 16.00 21.74
N ARG A 403 -4.57 15.99 22.69
CA ARG A 403 -6.00 16.26 22.41
C ARG A 403 -6.18 17.58 21.65
N ASP A 404 -5.54 18.64 22.15
CA ASP A 404 -5.71 19.97 21.57
C ASP A 404 -5.09 20.07 20.18
N ARG A 405 -3.95 19.44 19.95
CA ARG A 405 -3.33 19.29 18.61
C ARG A 405 -4.22 18.52 17.62
N ILE A 406 -4.82 17.39 18.05
CA ILE A 406 -5.72 16.59 17.20
C ILE A 406 -6.98 17.40 16.87
N ARG A 407 -7.55 18.11 17.84
CA ARG A 407 -8.72 18.97 17.61
C ARG A 407 -8.40 20.08 16.62
N HIS A 408 -7.29 20.77 16.79
CA HIS A 408 -6.83 21.82 15.88
C HIS A 408 -6.60 21.27 14.47
N LEU A 409 -5.88 20.15 14.35
CA LEU A 409 -5.66 19.47 13.05
C LEU A 409 -7.00 19.12 12.38
N PHE A 410 -7.95 18.55 13.14
CA PHE A 410 -9.27 18.20 12.59
C PHE A 410 -10.02 19.43 12.06
N GLU A 411 -10.05 20.53 12.85
CA GLU A 411 -10.69 21.80 12.45
C GLU A 411 -10.08 22.33 11.15
N ARG A 412 -8.75 22.40 11.06
CA ARG A 412 -8.08 22.86 9.84
C ARG A 412 -8.29 21.94 8.66
N MET A 413 -8.34 20.62 8.85
CA MET A 413 -8.65 19.65 7.79
C MET A 413 -10.05 19.88 7.20
N THR A 414 -11.02 20.41 7.97
CA THR A 414 -12.35 20.75 7.43
C THR A 414 -12.31 21.89 6.40
N GLU A 415 -11.26 22.71 6.43
CA GLU A 415 -11.04 23.86 5.54
C GLU A 415 -10.29 23.51 4.25
N LEU A 416 -9.88 22.26 4.04
CA LEU A 416 -9.11 21.85 2.86
C LEU A 416 -9.89 22.09 1.55
N GLU A 417 -9.22 22.66 0.54
CA GLU A 417 -9.75 22.74 -0.82
C GLU A 417 -9.86 21.35 -1.46
N ASN A 418 -8.87 20.48 -1.23
CA ASN A 418 -8.88 19.09 -1.69
C ASN A 418 -9.81 18.26 -0.81
N ARG A 419 -11.05 18.08 -1.28
CA ARG A 419 -12.07 17.35 -0.53
C ARG A 419 -11.82 15.84 -0.47
N ASP A 420 -11.21 15.25 -1.49
CA ASP A 420 -10.86 13.83 -1.51
C ASP A 420 -9.80 13.54 -0.43
N LEU A 421 -8.83 14.43 -0.26
CA LEU A 421 -7.84 14.35 0.83
C LEU A 421 -8.51 14.45 2.21
N PHE A 422 -9.46 15.38 2.39
CA PHE A 422 -10.24 15.46 3.61
C PHE A 422 -10.99 14.15 3.89
N TYR A 423 -11.71 13.63 2.92
CA TYR A 423 -12.50 12.40 3.08
C TYR A 423 -11.66 11.16 3.30
N ALA A 424 -10.44 11.11 2.77
CA ALA A 424 -9.50 10.01 3.03
C ALA A 424 -9.13 9.86 4.50
N PHE A 425 -9.07 10.98 5.25
CA PHE A 425 -8.65 10.98 6.66
C PHE A 425 -9.76 11.31 7.66
N HIS A 426 -10.84 11.94 7.22
CA HIS A 426 -11.90 12.46 8.10
C HIS A 426 -12.44 11.45 9.11
N PRO A 427 -12.82 10.20 8.75
CA PRO A 427 -13.41 9.28 9.71
C PRO A 427 -12.41 8.87 10.80
N TYR A 428 -11.14 8.73 10.45
CA TYR A 428 -10.08 8.31 11.38
C TYR A 428 -9.67 9.44 12.32
N LEU A 429 -9.60 10.68 11.82
CA LEU A 429 -9.32 11.85 12.66
C LEU A 429 -10.47 12.19 13.59
N TRP A 430 -11.72 12.07 13.11
CA TRP A 430 -12.89 12.22 13.97
C TRP A 430 -12.79 11.29 15.17
N GLU A 431 -12.57 10.04 14.91
CA GLU A 431 -12.49 9.02 15.94
C GLU A 431 -11.31 9.23 16.89
N ALA A 432 -10.13 9.56 16.36
CA ALA A 432 -8.96 9.90 17.17
C ALA A 432 -9.24 11.06 18.13
N ARG A 433 -9.93 12.10 17.64
CA ARG A 433 -10.35 13.26 18.44
C ARG A 433 -11.29 12.87 19.59
N GLU A 434 -12.30 12.06 19.29
CA GLU A 434 -13.26 11.61 20.28
C GLU A 434 -12.60 10.73 21.35
N GLU A 435 -11.75 9.77 20.93
CA GLU A 435 -11.09 8.85 21.84
C GLU A 435 -10.11 9.56 22.80
N VAL A 436 -9.31 10.50 22.29
CA VAL A 436 -8.38 11.26 23.16
C VAL A 436 -9.13 12.25 24.05
N THR A 437 -10.23 12.84 23.56
CA THR A 437 -11.09 13.70 24.40
C THR A 437 -11.65 12.90 25.56
N HIS A 438 -12.08 11.67 25.33
CA HIS A 438 -12.59 10.80 26.38
C HIS A 438 -11.48 10.35 27.37
N LEU A 439 -10.28 10.02 26.86
CA LEU A 439 -9.12 9.73 27.71
C LEU A 439 -8.80 10.91 28.64
N VAL A 440 -8.79 12.13 28.11
CA VAL A 440 -8.55 13.33 28.92
C VAL A 440 -9.64 13.53 29.97
N ALA A 441 -10.91 13.36 29.60
CA ALA A 441 -12.02 13.45 30.56
C ALA A 441 -11.90 12.42 31.70
N TYR A 442 -11.42 11.21 31.40
CA TYR A 442 -11.15 10.19 32.41
C TYR A 442 -9.98 10.57 33.34
N LEU A 443 -8.89 11.12 32.78
CA LEU A 443 -7.75 11.61 33.57
C LEU A 443 -8.13 12.83 34.42
N ASP A 444 -8.97 13.75 33.90
CA ASP A 444 -9.50 14.89 34.66
C ASP A 444 -10.32 14.40 35.87
N TRP A 445 -11.21 13.41 35.63
CA TRP A 445 -11.99 12.81 36.73
C TRP A 445 -11.10 12.12 37.78
N LEU A 446 -10.06 11.39 37.34
CA LEU A 446 -9.10 10.82 38.29
C LEU A 446 -8.37 11.89 39.12
N SER A 447 -8.07 13.07 38.52
CA SER A 447 -7.38 14.18 39.22
C SER A 447 -8.22 14.78 40.36
N GLU A 448 -9.54 14.61 40.33
CA GLU A 448 -10.45 15.00 41.42
C GLU A 448 -10.44 14.02 42.61
N ALA A 449 -9.64 12.95 42.53
CA ALA A 449 -9.53 11.90 43.54
C ALA A 449 -10.88 11.32 43.99
N PRO A 450 -11.70 10.78 43.06
CA PRO A 450 -13.04 10.28 43.36
C PRO A 450 -13.00 9.18 44.43
N PRO A 451 -14.08 9.04 45.26
CA PRO A 451 -14.15 7.98 46.24
C PRO A 451 -13.99 6.59 45.63
N LYS A 452 -13.41 5.65 46.41
CA LYS A 452 -13.27 4.25 45.97
C LYS A 452 -14.61 3.65 45.54
N GLY A 453 -14.64 2.98 44.39
CA GLY A 453 -15.85 2.36 43.84
C GLY A 453 -16.80 3.33 43.11
N THR A 454 -16.43 4.61 42.95
CA THR A 454 -17.20 5.55 42.12
C THR A 454 -17.04 5.18 40.64
N GLU A 455 -18.16 5.16 39.92
CA GLU A 455 -18.12 4.98 38.45
C GLU A 455 -17.77 6.33 37.77
N PHE A 456 -16.97 6.27 36.71
CA PHE A 456 -16.76 7.43 35.84
C PHE A 456 -18.08 7.80 35.18
N PRO A 457 -18.55 9.04 35.26
CA PRO A 457 -19.83 9.48 34.73
C PRO A 457 -19.77 9.61 33.20
N ASP A 458 -19.57 8.49 32.51
CA ASP A 458 -19.53 8.45 31.04
C ASP A 458 -20.95 8.53 30.46
N LYS A 459 -21.09 9.29 29.37
CA LYS A 459 -22.30 9.26 28.56
C LYS A 459 -22.31 7.98 27.72
N GLU A 460 -23.49 7.49 27.38
CA GLU A 460 -23.63 6.36 26.46
C GLU A 460 -22.74 6.58 25.23
N ARG A 461 -21.87 5.64 24.98
CA ARG A 461 -20.86 5.70 23.94
C ARG A 461 -21.19 4.75 22.84
N ILE A 462 -21.15 5.26 21.59
CA ILE A 462 -21.21 4.42 20.40
C ILE A 462 -19.91 3.64 20.30
N TYR A 463 -20.02 2.29 20.31
CA TYR A 463 -18.87 1.43 20.13
C TYR A 463 -18.21 1.65 18.79
N ASN A 464 -16.90 1.76 18.82
CA ASN A 464 -16.07 1.81 17.65
C ASN A 464 -15.72 0.38 17.21
N PHE A 465 -15.86 0.09 15.92
CA PHE A 465 -15.59 -1.22 15.34
C PHE A 465 -14.21 -1.31 14.67
N TYR A 466 -13.31 -0.35 14.87
CA TYR A 466 -11.95 -0.44 14.38
C TYR A 466 -11.20 -1.61 15.03
N ARG A 467 -10.39 -2.31 14.23
CA ARG A 467 -9.66 -3.48 14.72
C ARG A 467 -8.36 -3.14 15.40
N ARG A 468 -7.69 -2.11 14.93
CA ARG A 468 -6.36 -1.66 15.37
C ARG A 468 -6.21 -0.18 15.09
N GLY A 469 -5.01 0.34 15.32
CA GLY A 469 -4.69 1.73 15.07
C GLY A 469 -4.77 2.57 16.34
N PHE A 470 -4.61 3.87 16.19
CA PHE A 470 -4.52 4.81 17.30
C PHE A 470 -5.77 4.80 18.20
N SER A 471 -6.95 4.92 17.60
CA SER A 471 -8.22 4.96 18.36
C SER A 471 -8.42 3.73 19.23
N VAL A 472 -8.12 2.53 18.71
CA VAL A 472 -8.19 1.28 19.47
C VAL A 472 -7.16 1.26 20.59
N ALA A 473 -5.93 1.72 20.31
CA ALA A 473 -4.88 1.78 21.32
C ALA A 473 -5.26 2.72 22.50
N VAL A 474 -5.98 3.81 22.22
CA VAL A 474 -6.54 4.69 23.27
C VAL A 474 -7.69 4.01 24.01
N GLN A 475 -8.60 3.32 23.31
CA GLN A 475 -9.71 2.59 23.94
C GLN A 475 -9.22 1.51 24.92
N GLU A 476 -8.14 0.81 24.57
CA GLU A 476 -7.54 -0.23 25.41
C GLU A 476 -6.90 0.32 26.70
N LEU A 477 -6.63 1.62 26.77
CA LEU A 477 -6.14 2.26 27.99
C LEU A 477 -7.20 2.39 29.08
N LEU A 478 -8.48 2.46 28.68
CA LEU A 478 -9.60 2.69 29.57
C LEU A 478 -10.29 1.38 29.90
N PRO A 479 -10.05 0.79 31.09
CA PRO A 479 -10.61 -0.49 31.46
C PRO A 479 -12.13 -0.41 31.59
N ARG A 480 -12.81 -1.42 31.05
CA ARG A 480 -14.27 -1.58 31.13
C ARG A 480 -14.62 -2.82 31.90
N ASP A 481 -15.72 -2.78 32.63
CA ASP A 481 -16.30 -3.98 33.24
C ASP A 481 -17.09 -4.82 32.23
N ALA A 482 -17.62 -5.95 32.68
CA ALA A 482 -18.42 -6.85 31.85
C ALA A 482 -19.71 -6.21 31.29
N SER A 483 -20.16 -5.07 31.84
CA SER A 483 -21.31 -4.31 31.34
C SER A 483 -20.89 -3.21 30.34
N GLY A 484 -19.59 -3.08 30.06
CA GLY A 484 -19.02 -2.07 29.16
C GLY A 484 -18.82 -0.69 29.80
N LYS A 485 -19.02 -0.55 31.10
CA LYS A 485 -18.79 0.71 31.83
C LYS A 485 -17.34 0.84 32.24
N TYR A 486 -16.84 2.09 32.20
CA TYR A 486 -15.53 2.42 32.76
C TYR A 486 -15.60 2.46 34.28
N ARG A 487 -14.71 1.74 34.91
CA ARG A 487 -14.59 1.76 36.38
C ARG A 487 -13.26 2.29 36.82
N HIS A 488 -13.28 3.05 37.90
CA HIS A 488 -12.08 3.28 38.69
C HIS A 488 -11.52 1.91 39.10
N HIS A 489 -10.27 1.62 38.80
CA HIS A 489 -9.58 0.44 39.31
C HIS A 489 -9.65 0.42 40.82
N MET A 490 -10.24 -0.63 41.39
CA MET A 490 -10.37 -0.79 42.81
C MET A 490 -9.07 -1.24 43.44
#